data_6df1fa1fcb33b4d6928b470323bd36e1
#
_entry.id   6df1fa1fcb33b4d6928b470323bd36e1
#
_cell.length_a   1.000
_cell.length_b   1.000
_cell.length_c   1.000
_cell.angle_alpha   90.00
_cell.angle_beta   90.00
_cell.angle_gamma   90.00
#
_symmetry.space_group_name_H-M   'P 1'
#
loop_
_entity.id
_entity.type
_entity.pdbx_description
1 polymer ?
#
loop_
_entity_poly.entity_id
_entity_poly.type
_entity_poly.pdbx_seq_one_letter_code
_entity_poly.pdbx_strand_id
1 'polypeptide(L)'
;MARELKCLAEDGRLVIIAVQGGTEAQIDAGAVLRRRLTITGSTLRPRPVGFKSAIAASLRARVWPWLESGTVKPVIHQVFPAAEAPQAHALMESNQHIGKLVLTW
;
A
#
# COMPACT_ATOMS: atom_id res chain seq x y z
N MET A 1 4.26 -14.41 0.85
CA MET A 1 3.42 -14.74 2.04
C MET A 1 4.18 -15.47 3.15
N ALA A 2 4.96 -16.53 2.88
CA ALA A 2 5.67 -17.25 3.96
C ALA A 2 6.68 -16.37 4.74
N ARG A 3 7.33 -15.42 4.08
CA ARG A 3 8.27 -14.47 4.71
C ARG A 3 7.56 -13.47 5.62
N GLU A 4 6.44 -12.93 5.16
CA GLU A 4 5.63 -11.94 5.87
C GLU A 4 5.07 -12.54 7.17
N LEU A 5 4.62 -13.81 7.15
CA LEU A 5 4.14 -14.49 8.35
C LEU A 5 5.24 -14.66 9.40
N LYS A 6 6.51 -14.82 9.00
CA LYS A 6 7.63 -14.90 9.94
C LYS A 6 7.89 -13.58 10.68
N CYS A 7 7.56 -12.45 10.07
CA CYS A 7 7.77 -11.11 10.65
C CYS A 7 6.69 -10.72 11.69
N LEU A 8 5.57 -11.46 11.77
CA LEU A 8 4.51 -11.15 12.72
C LEU A 8 4.91 -11.59 14.13
N ALA A 9 4.43 -10.86 15.13
CA ALA A 9 4.41 -11.33 16.52
C ALA A 9 3.29 -12.36 16.74
N GLU A 10 3.20 -12.95 17.92
CA GLU A 10 2.01 -13.71 18.32
C GLU A 10 0.78 -12.81 18.28
N ASP A 11 -0.38 -13.38 17.96
CA ASP A 11 -1.65 -12.67 17.74
C ASP A 11 -1.59 -11.64 16.59
N GLY A 12 -0.50 -11.65 15.78
CA GLY A 12 -0.26 -10.72 14.70
C GLY A 12 -1.26 -10.87 13.55
N ARG A 13 -1.41 -9.79 12.76
CA ARG A 13 -2.35 -9.73 11.64
C ARG A 13 -1.64 -9.41 10.34
N LEU A 14 -1.88 -10.22 9.31
CA LEU A 14 -1.50 -9.97 7.92
C LEU A 14 -2.73 -9.55 7.13
N VAL A 15 -2.69 -8.35 6.54
CA VAL A 15 -3.76 -7.85 5.67
C VAL A 15 -3.26 -7.80 4.23
N ILE A 16 -3.88 -8.59 3.36
CA ILE A 16 -3.57 -8.62 1.93
C ILE A 16 -4.34 -7.50 1.24
N ILE A 17 -3.62 -6.56 0.63
CA ILE A 17 -4.20 -5.40 -0.07
C ILE A 17 -3.95 -5.42 -1.59
N ALA A 18 -3.02 -6.26 -2.04
CA ALA A 18 -2.70 -6.45 -3.46
C ALA A 18 -2.03 -7.81 -3.66
N VAL A 19 -2.10 -8.33 -4.88
CA VAL A 19 -1.56 -9.63 -5.30
C VAL A 19 -0.64 -9.48 -6.53
N GLN A 20 0.28 -8.53 -6.48
CA GLN A 20 1.18 -8.22 -7.60
C GLN A 20 2.08 -9.40 -8.00
N GLY A 21 2.45 -10.25 -7.06
CA GLY A 21 3.29 -11.44 -7.28
C GLY A 21 2.50 -12.73 -7.58
N GLY A 22 1.20 -12.63 -7.84
CA GLY A 22 0.32 -13.78 -8.07
C GLY A 22 -0.77 -13.94 -7.00
N THR A 23 -1.78 -14.73 -7.31
CA THR A 23 -2.97 -14.92 -6.46
C THR A 23 -2.86 -16.11 -5.51
N GLU A 24 -1.90 -17.00 -5.74
CA GLU A 24 -1.72 -18.22 -4.95
C GLU A 24 -0.50 -18.13 -4.04
N ALA A 25 -0.62 -18.68 -2.83
CA ALA A 25 0.47 -18.73 -1.88
C ALA A 25 0.34 -19.92 -0.94
N GLN A 26 1.48 -20.54 -0.64
CA GLN A 26 1.58 -21.55 0.42
C GLN A 26 1.84 -20.90 1.76
N ILE A 27 1.19 -21.43 2.80
CA ILE A 27 1.36 -20.99 4.19
C ILE A 27 1.61 -22.19 5.11
N ASP A 28 2.34 -21.96 6.19
CA ASP A 28 2.46 -22.91 7.30
C ASP A 28 1.25 -22.74 8.24
N ALA A 29 0.24 -23.59 8.06
CA ALA A 29 -0.96 -23.57 8.89
C ALA A 29 -0.65 -23.87 10.36
N GLY A 30 0.39 -24.69 10.65
CA GLY A 30 0.83 -24.95 12.01
C GLY A 30 1.39 -23.69 12.69
N ALA A 31 2.13 -22.85 11.96
CA ALA A 31 2.60 -21.58 12.48
C ALA A 31 1.43 -20.61 12.73
N VAL A 32 0.43 -20.57 11.84
CA VAL A 32 -0.79 -19.75 12.02
C VAL A 32 -1.52 -20.17 13.30
N LEU A 33 -1.71 -21.48 13.49
CA LEU A 33 -2.39 -22.03 14.68
C LEU A 33 -1.64 -21.70 15.99
N ARG A 34 -0.36 -22.10 16.07
CA ARG A 34 0.42 -21.96 17.33
C ARG A 34 0.60 -20.50 17.73
N ARG A 35 0.74 -19.60 16.78
CA ARG A 35 0.96 -18.16 17.00
C ARG A 35 -0.32 -17.35 16.95
N ARG A 36 -1.49 -17.99 16.80
CA ARG A 36 -2.82 -17.34 16.75
C ARG A 36 -2.89 -16.20 15.72
N LEU A 37 -2.28 -16.39 14.55
CA LEU A 37 -2.19 -15.34 13.53
C LEU A 37 -3.54 -15.15 12.82
N THR A 38 -3.81 -13.91 12.43
CA THR A 38 -4.95 -13.57 11.58
C THR A 38 -4.46 -13.25 10.17
N ILE A 39 -5.03 -13.93 9.16
CA ILE A 39 -4.80 -13.61 7.76
C ILE A 39 -6.14 -13.12 7.17
N THR A 40 -6.15 -11.93 6.61
CA THR A 40 -7.35 -11.31 6.05
C THR A 40 -7.02 -10.48 4.81
N GLY A 41 -8.04 -10.00 4.10
CA GLY A 41 -7.89 -9.13 2.93
C GLY A 41 -8.65 -7.83 3.10
N SER A 42 -8.23 -6.81 2.37
CA SER A 42 -8.93 -5.53 2.28
C SER A 42 -8.94 -5.02 0.85
N THR A 43 -10.08 -4.49 0.43
CA THR A 43 -10.22 -3.83 -0.87
C THR A 43 -11.17 -2.63 -0.72
N LEU A 44 -10.85 -1.55 -1.42
CA LEU A 44 -11.63 -0.31 -1.36
C LEU A 44 -12.49 -0.09 -2.60
N ARG A 45 -11.99 -0.52 -3.78
CA ARG A 45 -12.63 -0.24 -5.06
C ARG A 45 -14.11 -0.64 -5.14
N PRO A 46 -14.51 -1.85 -4.73
CA PRO A 46 -15.90 -2.30 -4.82
C PRO A 46 -16.77 -1.83 -3.64
N ARG A 47 -16.22 -1.11 -2.65
CA ARG A 47 -16.99 -0.65 -1.51
C ARG A 47 -18.03 0.40 -1.91
N PRO A 48 -19.20 0.43 -1.24
CA PRO A 48 -20.23 1.45 -1.48
C PRO A 48 -19.69 2.87 -1.29
N VAL A 49 -20.32 3.84 -1.98
CA VAL A 49 -19.93 5.25 -1.91
C VAL A 49 -19.94 5.76 -0.46
N GLY A 50 -20.98 5.44 0.32
CA GLY A 50 -21.08 5.87 1.72
C GLY A 50 -19.89 5.40 2.57
N PHE A 51 -19.43 4.17 2.38
CA PHE A 51 -18.24 3.65 3.06
C PHE A 51 -16.98 4.47 2.68
N LYS A 52 -16.79 4.73 1.39
CA LYS A 52 -15.65 5.52 0.89
C LYS A 52 -15.71 6.97 1.36
N SER A 53 -16.91 7.57 1.40
CA SER A 53 -17.12 8.92 1.89
C SER A 53 -16.77 9.07 3.38
N ALA A 54 -17.12 8.10 4.21
CA ALA A 54 -16.76 8.10 5.63
C ALA A 54 -15.24 8.06 5.83
N ILE A 55 -14.52 7.25 5.02
CA ILE A 55 -13.06 7.23 5.04
C ILE A 55 -12.49 8.59 4.61
N ALA A 56 -12.99 9.15 3.51
CA ALA A 56 -12.54 10.45 2.99
C ALA A 56 -12.74 11.57 4.02
N ALA A 57 -13.89 11.61 4.69
CA ALA A 57 -14.16 12.57 5.77
C ALA A 57 -13.19 12.41 6.94
N SER A 58 -12.91 11.17 7.36
CA SER A 58 -11.94 10.88 8.42
C SER A 58 -10.51 11.30 8.04
N LEU A 59 -10.08 11.01 6.80
CA LEU A 59 -8.77 11.43 6.30
C LEU A 59 -8.65 12.96 6.27
N ARG A 60 -9.67 13.65 5.77
CA ARG A 60 -9.71 15.12 5.72
C ARG A 60 -9.60 15.74 7.12
N ALA A 61 -10.29 15.18 8.09
CA ALA A 61 -10.29 15.72 9.44
C ALA A 61 -9.00 15.43 10.21
N ARG A 62 -8.36 14.27 9.99
CA ARG A 62 -7.26 13.80 10.83
C ARG A 62 -5.90 13.87 10.17
N VAL A 63 -5.82 13.64 8.86
CA VAL A 63 -4.54 13.51 8.14
C VAL A 63 -4.21 14.78 7.36
N TRP A 64 -5.23 15.45 6.79
CA TRP A 64 -5.02 16.67 6.01
C TRP A 64 -4.23 17.77 6.74
N PRO A 65 -4.50 18.05 8.04
CA PRO A 65 -3.69 19.01 8.80
C PRO A 65 -2.20 18.66 8.86
N TRP A 66 -1.85 17.36 8.86
CA TRP A 66 -0.45 16.94 8.85
C TRP A 66 0.23 17.15 7.50
N LEU A 67 -0.53 17.05 6.40
CA LEU A 67 -0.05 17.36 5.06
C LEU A 67 0.17 18.87 4.92
N GLU A 68 -0.78 19.68 5.38
CA GLU A 68 -0.70 21.15 5.33
C GLU A 68 0.44 21.70 6.18
N SER A 69 0.65 21.16 7.37
CA SER A 69 1.78 21.52 8.24
C SER A 69 3.14 20.98 7.76
N GLY A 70 3.14 20.09 6.77
CA GLY A 70 4.34 19.43 6.28
C GLY A 70 4.91 18.37 7.24
N THR A 71 4.17 17.99 8.29
CA THR A 71 4.55 16.90 9.19
C THR A 71 4.61 15.56 8.45
N VAL A 72 3.70 15.34 7.51
CA VAL A 72 3.69 14.21 6.59
C VAL A 72 3.89 14.75 5.17
N LYS A 73 4.86 14.22 4.46
CA LYS A 73 5.16 14.61 3.07
C LYS A 73 5.30 13.36 2.19
N PRO A 74 4.77 13.38 0.96
CA PRO A 74 5.10 12.34 -0.01
C PRO A 74 6.59 12.43 -0.37
N VAL A 75 7.25 11.29 -0.46
CA VAL A 75 8.62 11.22 -1.00
C VAL A 75 8.51 11.23 -2.51
N ILE A 76 8.96 12.30 -3.15
CA ILE A 76 9.04 12.41 -4.61
C ILE A 76 10.45 12.06 -5.03
N HIS A 77 10.60 10.99 -5.82
CA HIS A 77 11.90 10.59 -6.36
C HIS A 77 12.30 11.46 -7.53
N GLN A 78 11.38 11.61 -8.50
CA GLN A 78 11.62 12.41 -9.70
C GLN A 78 10.31 12.93 -10.30
N VAL A 79 10.39 14.10 -10.92
CA VAL A 79 9.32 14.72 -11.69
C VAL A 79 9.71 14.68 -13.16
N PHE A 80 8.78 14.31 -14.05
CA PHE A 80 8.95 14.27 -15.48
C PHE A 80 7.88 15.15 -16.15
N PRO A 81 8.18 15.82 -17.28
CA PRO A 81 7.15 16.30 -18.19
C PRO A 81 6.28 15.14 -18.67
N ALA A 82 4.99 15.36 -18.90
CA ALA A 82 4.07 14.30 -19.35
C ALA A 82 4.52 13.67 -20.68
N ALA A 83 5.21 14.44 -21.54
CA ALA A 83 5.80 13.92 -22.80
C ALA A 83 6.88 12.84 -22.55
N GLU A 84 7.48 12.81 -21.37
CA GLU A 84 8.50 11.85 -20.97
C GLU A 84 7.93 10.67 -20.17
N ALA A 85 6.61 10.43 -20.22
CA ALA A 85 5.97 9.30 -19.54
C ALA A 85 6.63 7.93 -19.84
N PRO A 86 7.12 7.63 -21.08
CA PRO A 86 7.84 6.38 -21.31
C PRO A 86 9.09 6.21 -20.44
N GLN A 87 9.86 7.27 -20.21
CA GLN A 87 11.05 7.24 -19.35
C GLN A 87 10.66 7.05 -17.88
N ALA A 88 9.59 7.71 -17.42
CA ALA A 88 9.05 7.52 -16.08
C ALA A 88 8.60 6.06 -15.84
N HIS A 89 7.94 5.44 -16.83
CA HIS A 89 7.58 4.02 -16.78
C HIS A 89 8.81 3.11 -16.73
N ALA A 90 9.81 3.34 -17.56
CA ALA A 90 11.03 2.56 -17.57
C ALA A 90 11.75 2.63 -16.20
N LEU A 91 11.82 3.82 -15.60
CA LEU A 91 12.37 3.98 -14.25
C LEU A 91 11.55 3.25 -13.20
N MET A 92 10.21 3.29 -13.28
CA MET A 92 9.33 2.56 -12.37
C MET A 92 9.57 1.05 -12.46
N GLU A 93 9.65 0.50 -13.66
CA GLU A 93 9.86 -0.93 -13.92
C GLU A 93 11.25 -1.41 -13.46
N SER A 94 12.25 -0.53 -13.50
CA SER A 94 13.61 -0.85 -13.02
C SER A 94 13.69 -1.09 -11.50
N ASN A 95 12.68 -0.66 -10.73
CA ASN A 95 12.66 -0.68 -9.25
C ASN A 95 13.85 0.06 -8.59
N GLN A 96 14.48 1.00 -9.30
CA GLN A 96 15.62 1.79 -8.76
C GLN A 96 15.19 3.08 -8.06
N HIS A 97 13.90 3.39 -8.07
CA HIS A 97 13.36 4.59 -7.42
C HIS A 97 12.88 4.31 -6.00
N ILE A 98 12.92 5.32 -5.14
CA ILE A 98 12.35 5.32 -3.79
C ILE A 98 11.34 6.47 -3.72
N GLY A 99 10.07 6.16 -3.49
CA GLY A 99 8.99 7.14 -3.45
C GLY A 99 8.19 7.20 -4.75
N LYS A 100 7.73 8.38 -5.14
CA LYS A 100 6.81 8.58 -6.26
C LYS A 100 7.53 9.18 -7.47
N LEU A 101 7.13 8.75 -8.66
CA LEU A 101 7.40 9.41 -9.92
C LEU A 101 6.18 10.24 -10.29
N VAL A 102 6.37 11.52 -10.58
CA VAL A 102 5.28 12.47 -10.85
C VAL A 102 5.40 12.96 -12.29
N LEU A 103 4.28 13.06 -12.98
CA LEU A 103 4.19 13.68 -14.30
C LEU A 103 3.55 15.07 -14.15
N THR A 104 4.08 16.07 -14.86
CA THR A 104 3.53 17.43 -14.94
C THR A 104 3.10 17.75 -16.35
N TRP A 105 2.03 18.50 -16.51
CA TRP A 105 1.43 18.95 -17.78
C TRP A 105 1.83 20.38 -18.09
#